data_9f383ad124c38e4e47b10061a6d3f857
#
_entry.id   9f383ad124c38e4e47b10061a6d3f857
#
_cell.length_a   1.000
_cell.length_b   1.000
_cell.length_c   1.000
_cell.angle_alpha   90.00
_cell.angle_beta   90.00
_cell.angle_gamma   90.00
#
_symmetry.space_group_name_H-M   'P 1'
#
loop_
_entity.id
_entity.type
_entity.pdbx_description
1 polymer ?
#
loop_
_entity_poly.entity_id
_entity_poly.type
_entity_poly.pdbx_seq_one_letter_code
_entity_poly.pdbx_strand_id
1 'polypeptide(L)'
;MLVVGMTGAKLGERFAQIGCAHGGRLAAVAKKVGLSGRALAIVPDEAAAERARKGAAEEGVLVEIEVAPPTRLPADDAAFDLVVVDDTDGLLGTMEAEARAAAVGETRRILRASGRLLVIGRAPRSGLGALLSRDPGVPPFDAAPALEADGYRAVRTLAEREGLVFVEGIKPR
;
A
#
# COMPACT_ATOMS: atom_id res chain seq x y z
N MET A 1 -10.38 -11.86 -7.06
CA MET A 1 -10.30 -10.57 -6.36
C MET A 1 -9.06 -9.82 -6.87
N LEU A 2 -9.24 -8.64 -7.44
CA LEU A 2 -8.23 -7.87 -8.18
C LEU A 2 -6.97 -7.56 -7.35
N VAL A 3 -7.13 -7.01 -6.14
CA VAL A 3 -5.99 -6.59 -5.30
C VAL A 3 -5.04 -7.75 -5.01
N VAL A 4 -5.55 -8.91 -4.61
CA VAL A 4 -4.72 -10.10 -4.33
C VAL A 4 -3.93 -10.54 -5.57
N GLY A 5 -4.57 -10.51 -6.75
CA GLY A 5 -3.88 -10.83 -8.02
C GLY A 5 -2.75 -9.85 -8.35
N MET A 6 -2.97 -8.55 -8.11
CA MET A 6 -1.97 -7.52 -8.37
C MET A 6 -0.81 -7.56 -7.37
N THR A 7 -1.06 -7.84 -6.09
CA THR A 7 0.02 -7.98 -5.09
C THR A 7 0.94 -9.17 -5.37
N GLY A 8 0.45 -10.20 -6.04
CA GLY A 8 1.18 -11.44 -6.20
C GLY A 8 1.60 -12.09 -4.88
N ALA A 9 0.86 -11.81 -3.78
CA ALA A 9 1.14 -12.32 -2.45
C ALA A 9 1.15 -13.85 -2.42
N LYS A 10 2.09 -14.44 -1.69
CA LYS A 10 2.26 -15.88 -1.57
C LYS A 10 2.06 -16.34 -0.13
N LEU A 11 1.64 -17.58 0.01
CA LEU A 11 1.55 -18.24 1.32
C LEU A 11 2.92 -18.21 2.02
N GLY A 12 2.93 -17.82 3.29
CA GLY A 12 4.13 -17.74 4.11
C GLY A 12 4.98 -16.48 3.96
N GLU A 13 4.63 -15.55 3.06
CA GLU A 13 5.34 -14.27 2.94
C GLU A 13 5.13 -13.38 4.19
N ARG A 14 6.12 -12.55 4.49
CA ARG A 14 6.01 -11.46 5.45
C ARG A 14 5.51 -10.22 4.72
N PHE A 15 4.31 -9.82 5.06
CA PHE A 15 3.57 -8.75 4.40
C PHE A 15 3.37 -7.57 5.35
N ALA A 16 3.64 -6.36 4.88
CA ALA A 16 3.24 -5.13 5.55
C ALA A 16 2.35 -4.28 4.63
N GLN A 17 1.30 -3.69 5.20
CA GLN A 17 0.51 -2.67 4.52
C GLN A 17 0.63 -1.33 5.24
N ILE A 18 0.93 -0.27 4.49
CA ILE A 18 1.02 1.10 4.97
C ILE A 18 -0.24 1.84 4.54
N GLY A 19 -0.96 2.35 5.53
CA GLY A 19 -2.29 2.93 5.32
C GLY A 19 -3.38 1.87 5.21
N CYS A 20 -4.62 2.28 5.47
CA CYS A 20 -5.79 1.43 5.36
C CYS A 20 -7.04 2.27 5.06
N ALA A 21 -7.23 2.61 3.80
CA ALA A 21 -8.46 3.25 3.34
C ALA A 21 -9.63 2.25 3.33
N HIS A 22 -9.34 0.97 3.10
CA HIS A 22 -10.34 -0.08 3.04
C HIS A 22 -9.83 -1.39 3.64
N GLY A 23 -10.37 -1.79 4.81
CA GLY A 23 -9.96 -2.98 5.56
C GLY A 23 -10.07 -4.30 4.80
N GLY A 24 -11.07 -4.44 3.92
CA GLY A 24 -11.25 -5.65 3.11
C GLY A 24 -10.10 -5.93 2.13
N ARG A 25 -9.41 -4.90 1.63
CA ARG A 25 -8.22 -5.10 0.78
C ARG A 25 -7.05 -5.66 1.59
N LEU A 26 -6.78 -5.09 2.76
CA LEU A 26 -5.80 -5.59 3.71
C LEU A 26 -6.07 -7.05 4.08
N ALA A 27 -7.29 -7.33 4.49
CA ALA A 27 -7.70 -8.66 4.93
C ALA A 27 -7.57 -9.72 3.82
N ALA A 28 -7.89 -9.35 2.58
CA ALA A 28 -7.76 -10.24 1.43
C ALA A 28 -6.30 -10.66 1.16
N VAL A 29 -5.35 -9.72 1.30
CA VAL A 29 -3.92 -10.02 1.15
C VAL A 29 -3.42 -10.83 2.34
N ALA A 30 -3.79 -10.47 3.57
CA ALA A 30 -3.46 -11.22 4.79
C ALA A 30 -3.96 -12.67 4.73
N LYS A 31 -5.16 -12.89 4.22
CA LYS A 31 -5.73 -14.24 3.99
C LYS A 31 -4.88 -15.05 3.00
N LYS A 32 -4.38 -14.42 1.96
CA LYS A 32 -3.51 -15.09 0.97
C LYS A 32 -2.15 -15.48 1.56
N VAL A 33 -1.58 -14.62 2.39
CA VAL A 33 -0.32 -14.87 3.10
C VAL A 33 -0.47 -16.00 4.14
N GLY A 34 -1.62 -16.08 4.78
CA GLY A 34 -1.97 -17.15 5.71
C GLY A 34 -1.21 -17.12 7.05
N LEU A 35 -1.49 -18.10 7.90
CA LEU A 35 -0.93 -18.17 9.26
C LEU A 35 0.56 -18.53 9.31
N SER A 36 1.11 -19.07 8.24
CA SER A 36 2.54 -19.37 8.15
C SER A 36 3.39 -18.14 7.79
N GLY A 37 2.76 -17.07 7.36
CA GLY A 37 3.39 -15.79 7.10
C GLY A 37 3.16 -14.79 8.25
N ARG A 38 3.41 -13.52 7.96
CA ARG A 38 3.13 -12.40 8.87
C ARG A 38 2.38 -11.32 8.12
N ALA A 39 1.34 -10.75 8.72
CA ALA A 39 0.64 -9.59 8.21
C ALA A 39 0.68 -8.47 9.25
N LEU A 40 1.25 -7.31 8.87
CA LEU A 40 1.32 -6.10 9.68
C LEU A 40 0.68 -4.94 8.92
N ALA A 41 -0.24 -4.22 9.55
CA ALA A 41 -0.76 -2.94 9.07
C ALA A 41 -0.15 -1.81 9.90
N ILE A 42 0.48 -0.85 9.24
CA ILE A 42 0.99 0.37 9.85
C ILE A 42 0.15 1.53 9.31
N VAL A 43 -0.57 2.18 10.18
CA VAL A 43 -1.61 3.14 9.80
C VAL A 43 -1.39 4.49 10.48
N PRO A 44 -1.77 5.63 9.84
CA PRO A 44 -1.42 6.96 10.33
C PRO A 44 -2.22 7.38 11.57
N ASP A 45 -3.38 6.78 11.80
CA ASP A 45 -4.30 7.18 12.87
C ASP A 45 -5.21 6.04 13.33
N GLU A 46 -5.95 6.29 14.42
CA GLU A 46 -6.85 5.31 15.01
C GLU A 46 -8.06 4.99 14.12
N ALA A 47 -8.51 5.93 13.28
CA ALA A 47 -9.62 5.68 12.37
C ALA A 47 -9.23 4.64 11.29
N ALA A 48 -7.99 4.72 10.78
CA ALA A 48 -7.44 3.72 9.87
C ALA A 48 -7.18 2.37 10.58
N ALA A 49 -6.75 2.41 11.85
CA ALA A 49 -6.58 1.21 12.66
C ALA A 49 -7.91 0.47 12.87
N GLU A 50 -8.98 1.20 13.12
CA GLU A 50 -10.32 0.61 13.29
C GLU A 50 -10.82 -0.02 11.98
N ARG A 51 -10.60 0.62 10.83
CA ARG A 51 -10.90 0.02 9.52
C ARG A 51 -10.12 -1.28 9.30
N ALA A 52 -8.85 -1.30 9.70
CA ALA A 52 -8.01 -2.50 9.60
C ALA A 52 -8.52 -3.63 10.51
N ARG A 53 -8.82 -3.34 11.78
CA ARG A 53 -9.39 -4.32 12.74
C ARG A 53 -10.70 -4.91 12.23
N LYS A 54 -11.60 -4.05 11.77
CA LYS A 54 -12.90 -4.46 11.24
C LYS A 54 -12.74 -5.39 10.04
N GLY A 55 -11.91 -5.01 9.05
CA GLY A 55 -11.67 -5.85 7.87
C GLY A 55 -11.04 -7.19 8.23
N ALA A 56 -10.07 -7.22 9.16
CA ALA A 56 -9.46 -8.45 9.63
C ALA A 56 -10.47 -9.36 10.35
N ALA A 57 -11.32 -8.79 11.21
CA ALA A 57 -12.35 -9.53 11.96
C ALA A 57 -13.41 -10.12 11.01
N GLU A 58 -13.89 -9.35 10.03
CA GLU A 58 -14.90 -9.79 9.06
C GLU A 58 -14.40 -10.97 8.20
N GLU A 59 -13.13 -11.01 7.86
CA GLU A 59 -12.52 -12.09 7.08
C GLU A 59 -11.89 -13.20 7.94
N GLY A 60 -11.88 -13.05 9.26
CA GLY A 60 -11.32 -14.02 10.20
C GLY A 60 -9.81 -14.22 10.01
N VAL A 61 -9.06 -13.14 9.75
CA VAL A 61 -7.60 -13.18 9.56
C VAL A 61 -6.86 -12.48 10.68
N LEU A 62 -5.62 -12.93 10.95
CA LEU A 62 -4.76 -12.29 11.91
C LEU A 62 -3.93 -11.20 11.22
N VAL A 63 -4.01 -9.97 11.74
CA VAL A 63 -3.22 -8.81 11.31
C VAL A 63 -2.73 -8.10 12.56
N GLU A 64 -1.43 -7.90 12.69
CA GLU A 64 -0.85 -6.98 13.67
C GLU A 64 -1.15 -5.54 13.20
N ILE A 65 -1.48 -4.63 14.10
CA ILE A 65 -1.84 -3.26 13.74
C ILE A 65 -1.07 -2.28 14.61
N GLU A 66 -0.31 -1.41 13.97
CA GLU A 66 0.50 -0.36 14.60
C GLU A 66 0.06 1.02 14.08
N VAL A 67 -0.07 1.99 14.98
CA VAL A 67 -0.33 3.39 14.63
C VAL A 67 0.99 4.13 14.63
N ALA A 68 1.42 4.59 13.46
CA ALA A 68 2.66 5.35 13.28
C ALA A 68 2.61 6.18 12.00
N PRO A 69 3.37 7.29 11.92
CA PRO A 69 3.49 8.06 10.70
C PRO A 69 4.22 7.25 9.62
N PRO A 70 3.82 7.36 8.35
CA PRO A 70 4.47 6.62 7.26
C PRO A 70 5.93 7.03 7.02
N THR A 71 6.35 8.17 7.55
CA THR A 71 7.74 8.65 7.51
C THR A 71 8.66 7.99 8.54
N ARG A 72 8.12 7.16 9.43
CA ARG A 72 8.88 6.42 10.46
C ARG A 72 8.14 5.15 10.84
N LEU A 73 8.41 4.09 10.11
CA LEU A 73 7.73 2.81 10.30
C LEU A 73 8.33 2.01 11.49
N PRO A 74 7.51 1.52 12.43
CA PRO A 74 7.94 0.72 13.59
C PRO A 74 8.22 -0.74 13.18
N ALA A 75 9.19 -0.94 12.28
CA ALA A 75 9.57 -2.24 11.76
C ALA A 75 11.07 -2.28 11.48
N ASP A 76 11.66 -3.44 11.62
CA ASP A 76 13.08 -3.67 11.35
C ASP A 76 13.43 -3.56 9.87
N ASP A 77 14.70 -3.31 9.58
CA ASP A 77 15.24 -3.32 8.21
C ASP A 77 15.07 -4.71 7.60
N ALA A 78 14.72 -4.75 6.33
CA ALA A 78 14.59 -5.99 5.54
C ALA A 78 13.63 -7.04 6.16
N ALA A 79 12.64 -6.59 6.95
CA ALA A 79 11.71 -7.46 7.65
C ALA A 79 10.62 -8.08 6.76
N PHE A 80 10.34 -7.52 5.58
CA PHE A 80 9.19 -7.90 4.75
C PHE A 80 9.57 -8.32 3.33
N ASP A 81 8.82 -9.26 2.80
CA ASP A 81 8.91 -9.74 1.41
C ASP A 81 8.08 -8.89 0.46
N LEU A 82 6.93 -8.42 0.97
CA LEU A 82 5.94 -7.61 0.27
C LEU A 82 5.52 -6.43 1.15
N VAL A 83 5.58 -5.23 0.60
CA VAL A 83 4.96 -4.03 1.18
C VAL A 83 3.89 -3.52 0.23
N VAL A 84 2.73 -3.19 0.75
CA VAL A 84 1.65 -2.53 0.01
C VAL A 84 1.38 -1.17 0.63
N VAL A 85 1.33 -0.13 -0.16
CA VAL A 85 0.85 1.19 0.27
C VAL A 85 -0.57 1.39 -0.27
N ASP A 86 -1.54 1.56 0.62
CA ASP A 86 -2.91 1.94 0.26
C ASP A 86 -3.01 3.47 0.22
N ASP A 87 -2.78 4.04 -0.97
CA ASP A 87 -2.84 5.48 -1.24
C ASP A 87 -4.22 5.93 -1.77
N THR A 88 -5.24 5.08 -1.67
CA THR A 88 -6.55 5.40 -2.25
C THR A 88 -7.31 6.51 -1.51
N ASP A 89 -6.89 6.86 -0.31
CA ASP A 89 -7.33 8.04 0.44
C ASP A 89 -6.30 9.20 0.42
N GLY A 90 -5.22 9.06 -0.36
CA GLY A 90 -4.21 10.09 -0.57
C GLY A 90 -3.12 10.12 0.49
N LEU A 91 -2.81 8.99 1.13
CA LEU A 91 -1.77 8.90 2.15
C LEU A 91 -0.43 9.50 1.69
N LEU A 92 0.06 9.12 0.51
CA LEU A 92 1.25 9.68 -0.10
C LEU A 92 0.95 10.90 -0.97
N GLY A 93 -0.15 10.86 -1.70
CA GLY A 93 -0.50 11.88 -2.69
C GLY A 93 -0.71 13.27 -2.09
N THR A 94 -1.14 13.36 -0.84
CA THR A 94 -1.35 14.63 -0.13
C THR A 94 -0.16 15.11 0.70
N MET A 95 0.90 14.29 0.81
CA MET A 95 2.11 14.68 1.53
C MET A 95 2.93 15.72 0.75
N GLU A 96 3.61 16.58 1.50
CA GLU A 96 4.71 17.40 0.96
C GLU A 96 5.83 16.49 0.40
N ALA A 97 6.56 16.99 -0.59
CA ALA A 97 7.53 16.20 -1.35
C ALA A 97 8.60 15.53 -0.46
N GLU A 98 9.11 16.24 0.55
CA GLU A 98 10.12 15.72 1.48
C GLU A 98 9.56 14.61 2.36
N ALA A 99 8.38 14.80 2.94
CA ALA A 99 7.71 13.79 3.75
C ALA A 99 7.35 12.55 2.92
N ARG A 100 6.91 12.75 1.68
CA ARG A 100 6.64 11.66 0.74
C ARG A 100 7.89 10.85 0.42
N ALA A 101 9.02 11.53 0.14
CA ALA A 101 10.30 10.87 -0.10
C ALA A 101 10.74 10.05 1.13
N ALA A 102 10.60 10.62 2.33
CA ALA A 102 10.90 9.90 3.58
C ALA A 102 10.00 8.65 3.75
N ALA A 103 8.70 8.77 3.47
CA ALA A 103 7.78 7.64 3.55
C ALA A 103 8.11 6.53 2.55
N VAL A 104 8.45 6.88 1.30
CA VAL A 104 8.90 5.91 0.29
C VAL A 104 10.22 5.25 0.71
N GLY A 105 11.19 6.03 1.24
CA GLY A 105 12.43 5.51 1.79
C GLY A 105 12.22 4.50 2.91
N GLU A 106 11.26 4.75 3.81
CA GLU A 106 10.89 3.80 4.88
C GLU A 106 10.32 2.49 4.32
N THR A 107 9.47 2.54 3.29
CA THR A 107 9.00 1.30 2.64
C THR A 107 10.15 0.48 2.06
N ARG A 108 11.15 1.16 1.48
CA ARG A 108 12.36 0.50 0.96
C ARG A 108 13.24 -0.05 2.08
N ARG A 109 13.35 0.65 3.22
CA ARG A 109 14.13 0.19 4.38
C ARG A 109 13.59 -1.14 4.92
N ILE A 110 12.27 -1.22 5.16
CA ILE A 110 11.65 -2.43 5.74
C ILE A 110 11.54 -3.61 4.77
N LEU A 111 11.60 -3.39 3.44
CA LEU A 111 11.65 -4.45 2.44
C LEU A 111 13.00 -5.15 2.47
N ARG A 112 13.01 -6.48 2.35
CA ARG A 112 14.24 -7.23 2.07
C ARG A 112 14.77 -6.95 0.66
N ALA A 113 16.02 -7.30 0.41
CA ALA A 113 16.59 -7.30 -0.94
C ALA A 113 15.70 -8.12 -1.90
N SER A 114 15.45 -7.60 -3.08
CA SER A 114 14.51 -8.16 -4.07
C SER A 114 13.05 -8.28 -3.59
N GLY A 115 12.71 -7.64 -2.47
CA GLY A 115 11.33 -7.49 -2.02
C GLY A 115 10.53 -6.55 -2.91
N ARG A 116 9.21 -6.70 -2.87
CA ARG A 116 8.29 -5.96 -3.75
C ARG A 116 7.51 -4.90 -2.98
N LEU A 117 7.45 -3.70 -3.56
CA LEU A 117 6.52 -2.66 -3.18
C LEU A 117 5.38 -2.60 -4.19
N LEU A 118 4.15 -2.50 -3.72
CA LEU A 118 2.99 -2.18 -4.52
C LEU A 118 2.29 -0.96 -3.95
N VAL A 119 2.11 0.08 -4.75
CA VAL A 119 1.29 1.24 -4.40
C VAL A 119 -0.06 1.11 -5.09
N ILE A 120 -1.13 1.19 -4.30
CA ILE A 120 -2.51 1.17 -4.77
C ILE A 120 -3.03 2.61 -4.68
N GLY A 121 -3.22 3.25 -5.81
CA GLY A 121 -3.75 4.60 -5.91
C GLY A 121 -5.14 4.62 -6.56
N ARG A 122 -5.73 5.81 -6.62
CA ARG A 122 -6.92 6.05 -7.45
C ARG A 122 -6.52 6.30 -8.89
N ALA A 123 -7.20 5.65 -9.81
CA ALA A 123 -7.04 5.94 -11.22
C ALA A 123 -7.57 7.35 -11.55
N PRO A 124 -6.93 8.06 -12.48
CA PRO A 124 -7.45 9.32 -12.98
C PRO A 124 -8.88 9.13 -13.52
N ARG A 125 -9.78 10.03 -13.15
CA ARG A 125 -11.13 10.01 -13.68
C ARG A 125 -11.08 10.46 -15.13
N SER A 126 -11.48 9.61 -16.06
CA SER A 126 -11.60 9.92 -17.49
C SER A 126 -13.07 10.03 -17.90
N GLY A 127 -13.35 10.89 -18.88
CA GLY A 127 -14.67 11.02 -19.52
C GLY A 127 -15.67 11.92 -18.78
N LEU A 128 -16.96 11.84 -19.19
CA LEU A 128 -18.07 12.68 -18.72
C LEU A 128 -18.29 12.60 -17.20
N GLY A 129 -17.90 11.52 -16.53
CA GLY A 129 -17.97 11.38 -15.09
C GLY A 129 -17.10 12.38 -14.31
N ALA A 130 -16.00 12.84 -14.91
CA ALA A 130 -15.13 13.86 -14.31
C ALA A 130 -15.79 15.24 -14.27
N LEU A 131 -16.64 15.54 -15.25
CA LEU A 131 -17.35 16.82 -15.37
C LEU A 131 -18.58 16.92 -14.46
N LEU A 132 -19.15 15.79 -14.05
CA LEU A 132 -20.38 15.74 -13.24
C LEU A 132 -20.14 15.58 -11.74
N SER A 133 -18.89 15.26 -11.32
CA SER A 133 -18.56 15.10 -9.90
C SER A 133 -18.26 16.45 -9.27
N ARG A 134 -19.12 16.91 -8.36
CA ARG A 134 -18.88 18.08 -7.50
C ARG A 134 -17.90 17.82 -6.34
N ASP A 135 -17.50 16.57 -6.18
CA ASP A 135 -16.53 16.20 -5.12
C ASP A 135 -15.11 16.33 -5.70
N PRO A 136 -14.28 17.27 -5.20
CA PRO A 136 -12.92 17.46 -5.68
C PRO A 136 -12.04 16.22 -5.47
N GLY A 137 -12.46 15.26 -4.64
CA GLY A 137 -11.75 14.02 -4.38
C GLY A 137 -10.26 14.20 -4.11
N VAL A 138 -9.60 13.17 -3.62
CA VAL A 138 -8.13 13.14 -3.56
C VAL A 138 -7.59 13.15 -4.99
N PRO A 139 -6.73 14.10 -5.37
CA PRO A 139 -6.14 14.11 -6.70
C PRO A 139 -5.36 12.81 -6.96
N PRO A 140 -5.40 12.27 -8.18
CA PRO A 140 -4.62 11.08 -8.52
C PRO A 140 -3.13 11.40 -8.36
N PHE A 141 -2.41 10.49 -7.71
CA PHE A 141 -0.97 10.56 -7.50
C PHE A 141 -0.27 9.49 -8.34
N ASP A 142 0.66 9.91 -9.19
CA ASP A 142 1.53 8.98 -9.90
C ASP A 142 2.71 8.59 -9.00
N ALA A 143 2.69 7.35 -8.52
CA ALA A 143 3.72 6.85 -7.62
C ALA A 143 5.04 6.51 -8.35
N ALA A 144 5.02 6.25 -9.66
CA ALA A 144 6.18 5.73 -10.37
C ALA A 144 7.42 6.66 -10.27
N PRO A 145 7.33 7.98 -10.51
CA PRO A 145 8.49 8.87 -10.37
C PRO A 145 9.07 8.89 -8.95
N ALA A 146 8.23 8.80 -7.92
CA ALA A 146 8.68 8.79 -6.53
C ALA A 146 9.43 7.49 -6.19
N LEU A 147 8.97 6.35 -6.69
CA LEU A 147 9.65 5.07 -6.50
C LEU A 147 11.00 5.04 -7.23
N GLU A 148 11.06 5.54 -8.47
CA GLU A 148 12.30 5.63 -9.25
C GLU A 148 13.34 6.54 -8.57
N ALA A 149 12.90 7.71 -8.08
CA ALA A 149 13.75 8.64 -7.36
C ALA A 149 14.34 8.06 -6.07
N ASP A 150 13.60 7.20 -5.36
CA ASP A 150 14.10 6.51 -4.16
C ASP A 150 14.98 5.29 -4.48
N GLY A 151 15.12 4.92 -5.75
CA GLY A 151 16.01 3.85 -6.20
C GLY A 151 15.37 2.47 -6.33
N TYR A 152 14.05 2.37 -6.35
CA TYR A 152 13.37 1.14 -6.76
C TYR A 152 13.69 0.81 -8.22
N ARG A 153 13.74 -0.48 -8.56
CA ARG A 153 13.98 -0.99 -9.90
C ARG A 153 12.72 -1.61 -10.48
N ALA A 154 12.70 -1.77 -11.80
CA ALA A 154 11.58 -2.36 -12.54
C ALA A 154 10.23 -1.70 -12.19
N VAL A 155 10.25 -0.39 -11.96
CA VAL A 155 9.04 0.37 -11.64
C VAL A 155 8.10 0.34 -12.84
N ARG A 156 6.85 -0.07 -12.60
CA ARG A 156 5.84 -0.20 -13.67
C ARG A 156 4.42 -0.15 -13.13
N THR A 157 3.51 0.34 -13.94
CA THR A 157 2.08 0.20 -13.71
C THR A 157 1.65 -1.21 -14.13
N LEU A 158 1.12 -2.00 -13.20
CA LEU A 158 0.63 -3.36 -13.45
C LEU A 158 -0.74 -3.35 -14.10
N ALA A 159 -1.61 -2.47 -13.63
CA ALA A 159 -2.97 -2.35 -14.12
C ALA A 159 -3.60 -1.02 -13.69
N GLU A 160 -4.58 -0.59 -14.47
CA GLU A 160 -5.55 0.43 -14.10
C GLU A 160 -6.94 -0.18 -14.30
N ARG A 161 -7.60 -0.56 -13.20
CA ARG A 161 -8.90 -1.27 -13.22
C ARG A 161 -9.74 -0.91 -12.00
N GLU A 162 -11.05 -0.92 -12.19
CA GLU A 162 -12.03 -0.68 -11.11
C GLU A 162 -11.79 0.64 -10.35
N GLY A 163 -11.29 1.66 -11.06
CA GLY A 163 -10.97 2.96 -10.46
C GLY A 163 -9.70 2.96 -9.60
N LEU A 164 -8.90 1.89 -9.67
CA LEU A 164 -7.62 1.75 -8.99
C LEU A 164 -6.47 1.69 -10.00
N VAL A 165 -5.33 2.24 -9.62
CA VAL A 165 -4.05 2.08 -10.30
C VAL A 165 -3.08 1.32 -9.39
N PHE A 166 -2.34 0.38 -9.96
CA PHE A 166 -1.38 -0.47 -9.25
C PHE A 166 0.01 -0.23 -9.81
N VAL A 167 0.90 0.34 -9.00
CA VAL A 167 2.29 0.59 -9.38
C VAL A 167 3.22 -0.29 -8.55
N GLU A 168 4.05 -1.08 -9.22
CA GLU A 168 5.04 -1.97 -8.60
C GLU A 168 6.44 -1.39 -8.68
N GLY A 169 7.26 -1.62 -7.66
CA GLY A 169 8.68 -1.42 -7.66
C GLY A 169 9.40 -2.54 -6.90
N ILE A 170 10.60 -2.89 -7.33
CA ILE A 170 11.42 -3.93 -6.71
C ILE A 170 12.61 -3.29 -6.00
N LYS A 171 12.84 -3.62 -4.73
CA LYS A 171 14.05 -3.21 -4.02
C LYS A 171 15.27 -3.89 -4.66
N PRO A 172 16.32 -3.14 -5.05
CA PRO A 172 17.55 -3.76 -5.57
C PRO A 172 18.21 -4.68 -4.53
N ARG A 173 19.11 -5.52 -5.00
CA ARG A 173 19.94 -6.40 -4.17
C ARG A 173 20.98 -5.61 -3.37
#